data_1a2316fd366ede417ab07330118f20b3
#
_entry.id   1a2316fd366ede417ab07330118f20b3
#
_cell.length_a   1.000
_cell.length_b   1.000
_cell.length_c   1.000
_cell.angle_alpha   90.00
_cell.angle_beta   90.00
_cell.angle_gamma   90.00
#
_symmetry.space_group_name_H-M   'P 1'
#
loop_
_entity.id
_entity.type
_entity.pdbx_description
1 polymer ?
#
loop_
_entity_poly.entity_id
_entity_poly.type
_entity_poly.pdbx_seq_one_letter_code
_entity_poly.pdbx_strand_id
1 'polypeptide(L)'
;MAITAAQVKELREMTGAGMMDCKKALTAPEGDMDKAVEFLREKGLATAQKKASRVAAEGLCKTLVSEDGKKAVVVEVNAETDFVAKNEKFQNYVADVAAQAMNTTATDIDAFLAEAWALDTTKTVKEALAAQIAVIGENMNIRRFAQVTEENGFVASYTHMGGKIGVLVDVETDVVNDAVKEMAKNVAMQIAALKPQYTSDSEVSADYIAHEKEILLAQIMNDPKESQKPEKVIQGMISGRINKEMKEICLLDQVYVKAEDGKQSVAKYLDEVGKANGTTITLKKFVRFETGEGLEKKNEDFAAEVAAQMNA
;
A
#
# COMPACT_ATOMS: atom_id res chain seq x y z
N MET A 1 -2.50 0.54 48.51
CA MET A 1 -3.91 -0.01 48.44
C MET A 1 -3.94 -1.30 47.63
N ALA A 2 -4.82 -2.24 47.96
CA ALA A 2 -4.97 -3.44 47.13
C ALA A 2 -5.66 -3.07 45.79
N ILE A 3 -5.06 -3.46 44.68
CA ILE A 3 -5.60 -3.21 43.34
C ILE A 3 -6.81 -4.09 43.12
N THR A 4 -7.93 -3.48 42.76
CA THR A 4 -9.20 -4.18 42.56
C THR A 4 -9.32 -4.70 41.09
N ALA A 5 -10.10 -5.78 40.91
CA ALA A 5 -10.40 -6.30 39.60
C ALA A 5 -11.14 -5.26 38.71
N ALA A 6 -11.90 -4.35 39.31
CA ALA A 6 -12.60 -3.28 38.64
C ALA A 6 -11.60 -2.27 38.00
N GLN A 7 -10.59 -1.83 38.76
CA GLN A 7 -9.54 -0.94 38.25
C GLN A 7 -8.75 -1.59 37.09
N VAL A 8 -8.45 -2.89 37.20
CA VAL A 8 -7.76 -3.63 36.12
C VAL A 8 -8.62 -3.69 34.85
N LYS A 9 -9.94 -3.90 35.02
CA LYS A 9 -10.89 -3.94 33.90
C LYS A 9 -11.00 -2.56 33.25
N GLU A 10 -11.16 -1.51 34.02
CA GLU A 10 -11.24 -0.13 33.55
C GLU A 10 -9.98 0.27 32.75
N LEU A 11 -8.78 0.03 33.30
CA LEU A 11 -7.53 0.31 32.59
C LEU A 11 -7.40 -0.49 31.31
N ARG A 12 -7.89 -1.74 31.29
CA ARG A 12 -7.91 -2.56 30.08
C ARG A 12 -8.88 -2.01 29.02
N GLU A 13 -10.06 -1.54 29.42
CA GLU A 13 -11.03 -0.92 28.51
C GLU A 13 -10.48 0.39 27.92
N MET A 14 -9.77 1.18 28.71
CA MET A 14 -9.14 2.44 28.26
C MET A 14 -7.95 2.21 27.32
N THR A 15 -7.14 1.18 27.56
CA THR A 15 -5.82 1.04 26.87
C THR A 15 -5.75 -0.13 25.89
N GLY A 16 -6.71 -1.06 25.94
CA GLY A 16 -6.68 -2.30 25.19
C GLY A 16 -5.58 -3.30 25.62
N ALA A 17 -4.75 -2.95 26.60
CA ALA A 17 -3.63 -3.76 27.07
C ALA A 17 -4.07 -5.08 27.73
N GLY A 18 -3.16 -6.06 27.79
CA GLY A 18 -3.43 -7.35 28.43
C GLY A 18 -3.73 -7.21 29.93
N MET A 19 -4.62 -8.06 30.47
CA MET A 19 -5.06 -8.02 31.88
C MET A 19 -3.87 -8.04 32.86
N MET A 20 -2.86 -8.86 32.62
CA MET A 20 -1.68 -8.96 33.47
C MET A 20 -0.80 -7.71 33.39
N ASP A 21 -0.75 -7.07 32.23
CA ASP A 21 0.00 -5.82 32.05
C ASP A 21 -0.71 -4.66 32.74
N CYS A 22 -2.05 -4.59 32.65
CA CYS A 22 -2.83 -3.61 33.41
C CYS A 22 -2.66 -3.80 34.93
N LYS A 23 -2.67 -5.05 35.42
CA LYS A 23 -2.43 -5.33 36.84
C LYS A 23 -1.04 -4.87 37.27
N LYS A 24 0.01 -5.16 36.49
CA LYS A 24 1.38 -4.70 36.75
C LYS A 24 1.49 -3.19 36.73
N ALA A 25 0.88 -2.56 35.74
CA ALA A 25 0.87 -1.11 35.56
C ALA A 25 0.23 -0.38 36.75
N LEU A 26 -0.85 -0.92 37.33
CA LEU A 26 -1.49 -0.37 38.52
C LEU A 26 -0.70 -0.63 39.79
N THR A 27 0.08 -1.72 39.86
CA THR A 27 0.80 -2.10 41.08
C THR A 27 1.92 -1.11 41.40
N ALA A 28 2.69 -0.66 40.41
CA ALA A 28 3.83 0.23 40.59
C ALA A 28 3.42 1.62 41.12
N PRO A 29 2.38 2.31 40.61
CA PRO A 29 1.91 3.60 41.07
C PRO A 29 0.79 3.50 42.15
N GLU A 30 0.70 2.40 42.89
CA GLU A 30 -0.24 2.19 43.99
C GLU A 30 -1.72 2.40 43.63
N GLY A 31 -2.11 2.13 42.40
CA GLY A 31 -3.47 2.23 41.90
C GLY A 31 -3.82 3.56 41.23
N ASP A 32 -2.85 4.44 41.00
CA ASP A 32 -3.00 5.67 40.24
C ASP A 32 -3.21 5.32 38.74
N MET A 33 -4.38 5.67 38.22
CA MET A 33 -4.80 5.29 36.87
C MET A 33 -3.98 6.01 35.81
N ASP A 34 -3.71 7.31 35.97
CA ASP A 34 -2.99 8.12 35.00
C ASP A 34 -1.54 7.65 34.85
N LYS A 35 -0.87 7.39 35.99
CA LYS A 35 0.48 6.82 36.00
C LYS A 35 0.51 5.40 35.43
N ALA A 36 -0.54 4.62 35.62
CA ALA A 36 -0.63 3.29 35.03
C ALA A 36 -0.77 3.35 33.52
N VAL A 37 -1.51 4.31 32.98
CA VAL A 37 -1.58 4.58 31.51
C VAL A 37 -0.20 4.97 30.98
N GLU A 38 0.51 5.89 31.65
CA GLU A 38 1.86 6.31 31.28
C GLU A 38 2.85 5.15 31.29
N PHE A 39 2.83 4.32 32.32
CA PHE A 39 3.64 3.11 32.42
C PHE A 39 3.36 2.13 31.25
N LEU A 40 2.10 1.95 30.87
CA LEU A 40 1.75 1.09 29.72
C LEU A 40 2.23 1.68 28.41
N ARG A 41 2.22 3.02 28.26
CA ARG A 41 2.74 3.73 27.10
C ARG A 41 4.25 3.53 26.94
N GLU A 42 5.03 3.76 28.00
CA GLU A 42 6.48 3.51 28.03
C GLU A 42 6.82 2.05 27.72
N LYS A 43 6.08 1.13 28.33
CA LYS A 43 6.24 -0.31 28.09
C LYS A 43 5.90 -0.68 26.64
N GLY A 44 4.90 -0.06 26.05
CA GLY A 44 4.52 -0.22 24.65
C GLY A 44 5.66 0.18 23.71
N LEU A 45 6.25 1.36 23.92
CA LEU A 45 7.41 1.84 23.15
C LEU A 45 8.62 0.89 23.29
N ALA A 46 8.94 0.43 24.50
CA ALA A 46 10.03 -0.53 24.72
C ALA A 46 9.75 -1.89 24.04
N THR A 47 8.49 -2.34 24.00
CA THR A 47 8.08 -3.57 23.31
C THR A 47 8.20 -3.42 21.80
N ALA A 48 7.76 -2.30 21.26
CA ALA A 48 7.88 -2.00 19.83
C ALA A 48 9.36 -1.97 19.41
N GLN A 49 10.22 -1.30 20.19
CA GLN A 49 11.65 -1.25 19.91
C GLN A 49 12.31 -2.64 19.91
N LYS A 50 11.97 -3.53 20.84
CA LYS A 50 12.48 -4.91 20.87
C LYS A 50 12.06 -5.75 19.67
N LYS A 51 10.92 -5.42 19.06
CA LYS A 51 10.38 -6.15 17.90
C LYS A 51 10.77 -5.51 16.56
N ALA A 52 11.29 -4.30 16.55
CA ALA A 52 11.55 -3.52 15.34
C ALA A 52 12.48 -4.21 14.32
N SER A 53 13.35 -5.13 14.77
CA SER A 53 14.23 -5.90 13.89
C SER A 53 13.57 -7.10 13.23
N ARG A 54 12.34 -7.45 13.60
CA ARG A 54 11.64 -8.58 13.00
C ARG A 54 11.06 -8.19 11.65
N VAL A 55 11.18 -9.09 10.68
CA VAL A 55 10.62 -8.87 9.35
C VAL A 55 9.10 -8.81 9.42
N ALA A 56 8.54 -7.71 8.94
CA ALA A 56 7.10 -7.47 8.83
C ALA A 56 6.77 -7.21 7.34
N ALA A 57 6.59 -8.27 6.55
CA ALA A 57 6.34 -8.21 5.11
C ALA A 57 4.90 -8.59 4.73
N GLU A 58 4.10 -9.01 5.72
CA GLU A 58 2.66 -9.21 5.59
C GLU A 58 1.90 -7.94 6.00
N GLY A 59 0.58 -7.96 6.01
CA GLY A 59 -0.24 -6.80 6.39
C GLY A 59 -1.27 -6.43 5.34
N LEU A 60 -1.66 -5.14 5.28
CA LEU A 60 -2.73 -4.64 4.41
C LEU A 60 -2.39 -3.30 3.77
N CYS A 61 -2.86 -3.14 2.52
CA CYS A 61 -3.09 -1.86 1.89
C CYS A 61 -4.57 -1.46 2.08
N LYS A 62 -4.83 -0.26 2.55
CA LYS A 62 -6.18 0.28 2.74
C LYS A 62 -6.35 1.56 1.94
N THR A 63 -7.42 1.63 1.16
CA THR A 63 -7.83 2.85 0.46
C THR A 63 -9.01 3.50 1.19
N LEU A 64 -9.06 4.82 1.17
CA LEU A 64 -10.19 5.62 1.62
C LEU A 64 -10.42 6.75 0.63
N VAL A 65 -11.68 7.03 0.30
CA VAL A 65 -12.08 8.11 -0.61
C VAL A 65 -13.02 9.04 0.15
N SER A 66 -12.86 10.36 -0.02
CA SER A 66 -13.76 11.36 0.55
C SER A 66 -15.17 11.23 -0.01
N GLU A 67 -16.17 11.71 0.71
CA GLU A 67 -17.59 11.62 0.32
C GLU A 67 -17.88 12.29 -1.04
N ASP A 68 -17.19 13.39 -1.34
CA ASP A 68 -17.29 14.11 -2.62
C ASP A 68 -16.48 13.45 -3.76
N GLY A 69 -15.70 12.41 -3.45
CA GLY A 69 -14.84 11.72 -4.41
C GLY A 69 -13.62 12.52 -4.88
N LYS A 70 -13.35 13.70 -4.31
CA LYS A 70 -12.26 14.58 -4.76
C LYS A 70 -10.91 14.25 -4.18
N LYS A 71 -10.88 13.57 -3.05
CA LYS A 71 -9.65 13.18 -2.36
C LYS A 71 -9.67 11.70 -2.02
N ALA A 72 -8.53 11.05 -2.16
CA ALA A 72 -8.35 9.68 -1.72
C ALA A 72 -6.97 9.47 -1.12
N VAL A 73 -6.86 8.44 -0.28
CA VAL A 73 -5.61 8.00 0.31
C VAL A 73 -5.47 6.48 0.16
N VAL A 74 -4.26 6.03 0.02
CA VAL A 74 -3.86 4.63 0.22
C VAL A 74 -2.76 4.56 1.25
N VAL A 75 -2.88 3.64 2.20
CA VAL A 75 -1.86 3.37 3.21
C VAL A 75 -1.42 1.91 3.12
N GLU A 76 -0.16 1.63 3.44
CA GLU A 76 0.35 0.27 3.65
C GLU A 76 0.80 0.14 5.10
N VAL A 77 0.17 -0.79 5.82
CA VAL A 77 0.54 -1.14 7.19
C VAL A 77 0.96 -2.61 7.21
N ASN A 78 2.20 -2.86 7.61
CA ASN A 78 2.78 -4.19 7.63
C ASN A 78 2.69 -4.84 9.03
N ALA A 79 2.65 -6.17 9.05
CA ALA A 79 2.74 -7.05 10.20
C ALA A 79 3.64 -8.25 9.89
N GLU A 80 3.99 -9.06 10.90
CA GLU A 80 4.85 -10.23 10.71
C GLU A 80 4.12 -11.36 9.97
N THR A 81 2.80 -11.56 10.22
CA THR A 81 2.04 -12.69 9.70
C THR A 81 0.74 -12.28 8.99
N ASP A 82 0.28 -13.16 8.11
CA ASP A 82 -1.02 -13.03 7.46
C ASP A 82 -2.20 -13.28 8.42
N PHE A 83 -1.97 -13.97 9.54
CA PHE A 83 -2.97 -14.14 10.62
C PHE A 83 -3.33 -12.80 11.23
N VAL A 84 -2.32 -11.95 11.52
CA VAL A 84 -2.55 -10.60 12.02
C VAL A 84 -3.24 -9.74 10.96
N ALA A 85 -2.87 -9.86 9.70
CA ALA A 85 -3.55 -9.13 8.61
C ALA A 85 -5.07 -9.44 8.53
N LYS A 86 -5.49 -10.64 8.95
CA LYS A 86 -6.90 -11.06 9.02
C LYS A 86 -7.58 -10.70 10.34
N ASN A 87 -6.85 -10.23 11.33
CA ASN A 87 -7.37 -9.90 12.66
C ASN A 87 -8.16 -8.58 12.62
N GLU A 88 -9.38 -8.59 13.16
CA GLU A 88 -10.26 -7.42 13.17
C GLU A 88 -9.65 -6.19 13.84
N LYS A 89 -8.92 -6.36 14.97
CA LYS A 89 -8.24 -5.23 15.64
C LYS A 89 -7.19 -4.60 14.74
N PHE A 90 -6.43 -5.40 14.00
CA PHE A 90 -5.46 -4.90 13.04
C PHE A 90 -6.16 -4.17 11.89
N GLN A 91 -7.22 -4.74 11.33
CA GLN A 91 -7.98 -4.13 10.22
C GLN A 91 -8.61 -2.79 10.63
N ASN A 92 -9.16 -2.70 11.86
CA ASN A 92 -9.68 -1.46 12.41
C ASN A 92 -8.57 -0.42 12.59
N TYR A 93 -7.43 -0.81 13.14
CA TYR A 93 -6.27 0.07 13.25
C TYR A 93 -5.79 0.58 11.87
N VAL A 94 -5.72 -0.27 10.86
CA VAL A 94 -5.36 0.15 9.50
C VAL A 94 -6.37 1.13 8.91
N ALA A 95 -7.67 0.96 9.22
CA ALA A 95 -8.70 1.91 8.83
C ALA A 95 -8.54 3.27 9.53
N ASP A 96 -8.19 3.27 10.81
CA ASP A 96 -7.90 4.49 11.58
C ASP A 96 -6.66 5.21 11.03
N VAL A 97 -5.61 4.47 10.66
CA VAL A 97 -4.42 5.03 9.99
C VAL A 97 -4.80 5.65 8.64
N ALA A 98 -5.68 5.02 7.86
CA ALA A 98 -6.15 5.59 6.59
C ALA A 98 -6.97 6.88 6.83
N ALA A 99 -7.81 6.94 7.87
CA ALA A 99 -8.55 8.13 8.25
C ALA A 99 -7.62 9.27 8.70
N GLN A 100 -6.58 8.96 9.48
CA GLN A 100 -5.53 9.92 9.85
C GLN A 100 -4.80 10.42 8.58
N ALA A 101 -4.39 9.51 7.69
CA ALA A 101 -3.69 9.85 6.46
C ALA A 101 -4.55 10.63 5.46
N MET A 102 -5.89 10.55 5.52
CA MET A 102 -6.79 11.38 4.72
C MET A 102 -6.66 12.86 5.06
N ASN A 103 -6.38 13.18 6.32
CA ASN A 103 -6.36 14.55 6.84
C ASN A 103 -4.95 15.10 7.08
N THR A 104 -3.91 14.28 6.92
CA THR A 104 -2.51 14.72 7.13
C THR A 104 -2.07 15.75 6.10
N THR A 105 -1.17 16.62 6.52
CA THR A 105 -0.37 17.49 5.65
C THR A 105 1.09 17.06 5.56
N ALA A 106 1.44 15.96 6.23
CA ALA A 106 2.79 15.41 6.17
C ALA A 106 3.13 14.93 4.74
N THR A 107 4.35 15.20 4.33
CA THR A 107 4.87 14.83 3.00
C THR A 107 5.68 13.54 3.01
N ASP A 108 6.05 13.08 4.20
CA ASP A 108 6.83 11.87 4.42
C ASP A 108 6.34 11.10 5.65
N ILE A 109 6.83 9.88 5.80
CA ILE A 109 6.37 8.97 6.84
C ILE A 109 6.85 9.41 8.24
N ASP A 110 8.01 10.02 8.36
CA ASP A 110 8.55 10.44 9.66
C ASP A 110 7.74 11.60 10.23
N ALA A 111 7.40 12.58 9.39
CA ALA A 111 6.50 13.68 9.74
C ALA A 111 5.10 13.16 10.11
N PHE A 112 4.55 12.20 9.35
CA PHE A 112 3.26 11.57 9.64
C PHE A 112 3.27 10.85 11.00
N LEU A 113 4.32 10.09 11.31
CA LEU A 113 4.47 9.40 12.60
C LEU A 113 4.60 10.33 13.79
N ALA A 114 5.04 11.58 13.57
CA ALA A 114 5.17 12.60 14.61
C ALA A 114 3.87 13.39 14.87
N GLU A 115 2.87 13.30 13.98
CA GLU A 115 1.58 13.96 14.18
C GLU A 115 0.85 13.45 15.42
N ALA A 116 -0.01 14.30 16.01
CA ALA A 116 -0.95 13.86 17.03
C ALA A 116 -1.95 12.85 16.45
N TRP A 117 -2.19 11.75 17.16
CA TRP A 117 -3.15 10.74 16.75
C TRP A 117 -4.58 11.24 16.87
N ALA A 118 -5.35 11.22 15.80
CA ALA A 118 -6.69 11.83 15.74
C ALA A 118 -7.68 11.28 16.77
N LEU A 119 -7.57 9.99 17.13
CA LEU A 119 -8.44 9.34 18.10
C LEU A 119 -8.01 9.57 19.56
N ASP A 120 -6.76 10.00 19.79
CA ASP A 120 -6.22 10.33 21.12
C ASP A 120 -5.05 11.30 20.95
N THR A 121 -5.34 12.58 20.98
CA THR A 121 -4.37 13.65 20.73
C THR A 121 -3.28 13.77 21.81
N THR A 122 -3.35 13.00 22.90
CA THR A 122 -2.28 12.90 23.90
C THR A 122 -1.12 12.02 23.42
N LYS A 123 -1.28 11.33 22.29
CA LYS A 123 -0.28 10.43 21.66
C LYS A 123 0.04 10.89 20.25
N THR A 124 1.24 10.57 19.83
CA THR A 124 1.60 10.63 18.40
C THR A 124 1.11 9.38 17.67
N VAL A 125 1.07 9.44 16.32
CA VAL A 125 0.81 8.27 15.46
C VAL A 125 1.79 7.14 15.77
N LYS A 126 3.09 7.47 16.01
CA LYS A 126 4.12 6.50 16.41
C LYS A 126 3.81 5.82 17.74
N GLU A 127 3.32 6.55 18.71
CA GLU A 127 2.94 5.99 20.00
C GLU A 127 1.67 5.15 19.94
N ALA A 128 0.72 5.54 19.10
CA ALA A 128 -0.46 4.73 18.79
C ALA A 128 -0.06 3.40 18.12
N LEU A 129 0.89 3.43 17.18
CA LEU A 129 1.47 2.21 16.58
C LEU A 129 2.14 1.32 17.65
N ALA A 130 2.94 1.90 18.53
CA ALA A 130 3.61 1.14 19.60
C ALA A 130 2.60 0.48 20.56
N ALA A 131 1.49 1.15 20.86
CA ALA A 131 0.40 0.58 21.64
C ALA A 131 -0.23 -0.63 20.93
N GLN A 132 -0.46 -0.56 19.61
CA GLN A 132 -0.97 -1.69 18.85
C GLN A 132 0.02 -2.86 18.79
N ILE A 133 1.31 -2.61 18.62
CA ILE A 133 2.37 -3.64 18.69
C ILE A 133 2.34 -4.36 20.04
N ALA A 134 2.14 -3.64 21.14
CA ALA A 134 2.05 -4.24 22.47
C ALA A 134 0.79 -5.11 22.64
N VAL A 135 -0.34 -4.71 22.06
CA VAL A 135 -1.63 -5.44 22.13
C VAL A 135 -1.65 -6.66 21.23
N ILE A 136 -1.21 -6.51 19.99
CA ILE A 136 -1.22 -7.57 18.97
C ILE A 136 -0.09 -8.57 19.18
N GLY A 137 1.08 -8.09 19.62
CA GLY A 137 2.22 -8.94 19.95
C GLY A 137 3.17 -9.20 18.78
N GLU A 138 2.96 -8.59 17.62
CA GLU A 138 3.84 -8.65 16.45
C GLU A 138 4.51 -7.31 16.16
N ASN A 139 5.62 -7.31 15.40
CA ASN A 139 6.16 -6.10 14.80
C ASN A 139 5.18 -5.57 13.76
N MET A 140 4.97 -4.27 13.75
CA MET A 140 4.10 -3.58 12.80
C MET A 140 4.74 -2.29 12.34
N ASN A 141 4.49 -1.90 11.09
CA ASN A 141 4.98 -0.64 10.53
C ASN A 141 3.89 0.03 9.70
N ILE A 142 3.67 1.32 9.91
CA ILE A 142 3.02 2.17 8.90
C ILE A 142 4.12 2.50 7.89
N ARG A 143 4.16 1.77 6.79
CA ARG A 143 5.28 1.80 5.86
C ARG A 143 5.27 3.03 4.96
N ARG A 144 4.11 3.30 4.38
CA ARG A 144 3.93 4.38 3.41
C ARG A 144 2.46 4.75 3.28
N PHE A 145 2.23 5.95 2.82
CA PHE A 145 0.92 6.44 2.40
C PHE A 145 1.07 7.31 1.15
N ALA A 146 -0.02 7.48 0.43
CA ALA A 146 -0.10 8.46 -0.66
C ALA A 146 -1.51 9.05 -0.71
N GLN A 147 -1.58 10.36 -0.93
CA GLN A 147 -2.81 11.09 -1.16
C GLN A 147 -2.93 11.48 -2.62
N VAL A 148 -4.13 11.46 -3.15
CA VAL A 148 -4.48 11.97 -4.47
C VAL A 148 -5.66 12.92 -4.33
N THR A 149 -5.57 14.08 -4.95
CA THR A 149 -6.66 15.07 -4.99
C THR A 149 -6.93 15.45 -6.44
N GLU A 150 -8.21 15.49 -6.83
CA GLU A 150 -8.67 15.84 -8.18
C GLU A 150 -9.80 16.87 -8.09
N GLU A 151 -9.53 18.08 -8.59
CA GLU A 151 -10.49 19.20 -8.55
C GLU A 151 -11.54 19.09 -9.67
N ASN A 152 -11.12 18.65 -10.89
CA ASN A 152 -11.93 18.64 -12.11
C ASN A 152 -12.40 17.24 -12.50
N GLY A 153 -12.69 16.40 -11.52
CA GLY A 153 -13.05 15.01 -11.76
C GLY A 153 -13.26 14.27 -10.45
N PHE A 154 -12.66 13.10 -10.31
CA PHE A 154 -12.76 12.30 -9.10
C PHE A 154 -11.56 11.33 -8.97
N VAL A 155 -11.35 10.81 -7.77
CA VAL A 155 -10.39 9.75 -7.52
C VAL A 155 -11.14 8.43 -7.33
N ALA A 156 -10.85 7.45 -8.16
CA ALA A 156 -11.33 6.07 -7.97
C ALA A 156 -10.36 5.27 -7.11
N SER A 157 -10.89 4.32 -6.36
CA SER A 157 -10.09 3.38 -5.57
C SER A 157 -10.48 1.93 -5.81
N TYR A 158 -9.52 1.03 -5.66
CA TYR A 158 -9.73 -0.40 -5.72
C TYR A 158 -8.82 -1.13 -4.74
N THR A 159 -9.39 -2.07 -4.02
CA THR A 159 -8.65 -2.95 -3.11
C THR A 159 -8.78 -4.38 -3.60
N HIS A 160 -7.66 -5.07 -3.81
CA HIS A 160 -7.61 -6.42 -4.33
C HIS A 160 -7.14 -7.42 -3.26
N MET A 161 -7.64 -8.69 -3.36
CA MET A 161 -7.27 -9.80 -2.47
C MET A 161 -7.34 -9.44 -0.97
N GLY A 162 -8.44 -8.80 -0.55
CA GLY A 162 -8.64 -8.47 0.86
C GLY A 162 -7.63 -7.49 1.44
N GLY A 163 -7.07 -6.59 0.62
CA GLY A 163 -6.10 -5.59 1.06
C GLY A 163 -4.64 -5.92 0.71
N LYS A 164 -4.37 -6.96 -0.07
CA LYS A 164 -2.99 -7.21 -0.54
C LYS A 164 -2.51 -6.13 -1.52
N ILE A 165 -3.43 -5.55 -2.30
CA ILE A 165 -3.11 -4.46 -3.23
C ILE A 165 -4.14 -3.35 -3.04
N GLY A 166 -3.68 -2.11 -2.92
CA GLY A 166 -4.48 -0.91 -2.93
C GLY A 166 -4.11 -0.03 -4.13
N VAL A 167 -5.13 0.46 -4.85
CA VAL A 167 -4.95 1.30 -6.04
C VAL A 167 -5.81 2.55 -5.92
N LEU A 168 -5.22 3.69 -6.28
CA LEU A 168 -5.93 4.95 -6.54
C LEU A 168 -5.73 5.34 -7.99
N VAL A 169 -6.78 5.87 -8.62
CA VAL A 169 -6.74 6.36 -10.01
C VAL A 169 -7.30 7.78 -10.04
N ASP A 170 -6.51 8.70 -10.52
CA ASP A 170 -6.83 10.11 -10.68
C ASP A 170 -7.49 10.33 -12.04
N VAL A 171 -8.77 10.70 -12.05
CA VAL A 171 -9.59 10.81 -13.26
C VAL A 171 -10.11 12.23 -13.41
N GLU A 172 -9.62 12.92 -14.42
CA GLU A 172 -10.14 14.23 -14.84
C GLU A 172 -11.27 14.05 -15.88
N THR A 173 -12.43 14.64 -15.60
CA THR A 173 -13.61 14.60 -16.46
C THR A 173 -14.70 15.54 -15.96
N ASP A 174 -15.48 16.13 -16.87
CA ASP A 174 -16.65 16.96 -16.53
C ASP A 174 -17.87 16.13 -16.14
N VAL A 175 -17.90 14.83 -16.46
CA VAL A 175 -19.05 13.95 -16.21
C VAL A 175 -18.67 12.83 -15.26
N VAL A 176 -19.33 12.80 -14.09
CA VAL A 176 -19.13 11.78 -13.06
C VAL A 176 -20.44 11.01 -12.87
N ASN A 177 -20.66 10.01 -13.70
CA ASN A 177 -21.79 9.10 -13.62
C ASN A 177 -21.35 7.64 -13.38
N ASP A 178 -22.29 6.71 -13.25
CA ASP A 178 -21.99 5.31 -12.93
C ASP A 178 -21.13 4.64 -14.01
N ALA A 179 -21.34 4.95 -15.30
CA ALA A 179 -20.54 4.37 -16.37
C ALA A 179 -19.07 4.81 -16.31
N VAL A 180 -18.82 6.10 -16.02
CA VAL A 180 -17.47 6.66 -15.85
C VAL A 180 -16.82 6.12 -14.58
N LYS A 181 -17.56 5.98 -13.48
CA LYS A 181 -17.06 5.35 -12.25
C LYS A 181 -16.73 3.87 -12.44
N GLU A 182 -17.56 3.14 -13.19
CA GLU A 182 -17.27 1.72 -13.52
C GLU A 182 -16.02 1.60 -14.38
N MET A 183 -15.86 2.45 -15.39
CA MET A 183 -14.64 2.52 -16.19
C MET A 183 -13.41 2.72 -15.32
N ALA A 184 -13.42 3.71 -14.42
CA ALA A 184 -12.30 3.99 -13.52
C ALA A 184 -11.98 2.81 -12.59
N LYS A 185 -13.00 2.12 -12.08
CA LYS A 185 -12.83 0.88 -11.31
C LYS A 185 -12.21 -0.23 -12.15
N ASN A 186 -12.63 -0.41 -13.39
CA ASN A 186 -12.05 -1.40 -14.31
C ASN A 186 -10.57 -1.11 -14.58
N VAL A 187 -10.20 0.16 -14.76
CA VAL A 187 -8.80 0.58 -14.91
C VAL A 187 -8.01 0.33 -13.61
N ALA A 188 -8.58 0.61 -12.45
CA ALA A 188 -7.93 0.29 -11.17
C ALA A 188 -7.68 -1.22 -11.00
N MET A 189 -8.60 -2.08 -11.48
CA MET A 189 -8.40 -3.53 -11.52
C MET A 189 -7.29 -3.93 -12.49
N GLN A 190 -7.18 -3.29 -13.66
CA GLN A 190 -6.09 -3.47 -14.61
C GLN A 190 -4.73 -3.15 -13.96
N ILE A 191 -4.62 -1.99 -13.29
CA ILE A 191 -3.41 -1.55 -12.57
C ILE A 191 -3.02 -2.57 -11.49
N ALA A 192 -3.98 -3.07 -10.73
CA ALA A 192 -3.73 -4.10 -9.73
C ALA A 192 -3.14 -5.37 -10.34
N ALA A 193 -3.67 -5.80 -11.50
CA ALA A 193 -3.32 -7.06 -12.15
C ALA A 193 -2.01 -6.98 -12.94
N LEU A 194 -1.81 -5.93 -13.76
CA LEU A 194 -0.71 -5.85 -14.74
C LEU A 194 0.46 -4.96 -14.29
N LYS A 195 0.37 -4.30 -13.13
CA LYS A 195 1.47 -3.54 -12.50
C LYS A 195 2.17 -2.55 -13.45
N PRO A 196 1.44 -1.66 -14.17
CA PRO A 196 2.10 -0.66 -14.98
C PRO A 196 3.01 0.22 -14.11
N GLN A 197 4.08 0.75 -14.71
CA GLN A 197 5.04 1.62 -14.03
C GLN A 197 4.73 3.09 -14.28
N TYR A 198 4.14 3.41 -15.43
CA TYR A 198 3.82 4.75 -15.90
C TYR A 198 2.37 4.83 -16.35
N THR A 199 1.78 6.01 -16.29
CA THR A 199 0.44 6.23 -16.85
C THR A 199 0.51 6.22 -18.38
N SER A 200 1.50 6.93 -18.97
CA SER A 200 1.73 6.99 -20.42
C SER A 200 3.23 6.96 -20.75
N ASP A 201 3.53 6.77 -22.02
CA ASP A 201 4.89 6.80 -22.57
C ASP A 201 5.58 8.18 -22.38
N SER A 202 4.82 9.26 -22.27
CA SER A 202 5.34 10.59 -22.01
C SER A 202 6.01 10.76 -20.64
N GLU A 203 5.73 9.88 -19.70
CA GLU A 203 6.37 9.84 -18.36
C GLU A 203 7.70 9.10 -18.37
N VAL A 204 7.97 8.31 -19.41
CA VAL A 204 9.20 7.51 -19.52
C VAL A 204 10.37 8.42 -19.93
N SER A 205 11.41 8.47 -19.10
CA SER A 205 12.55 9.34 -19.37
C SER A 205 13.33 8.90 -20.63
N ALA A 206 13.90 9.88 -21.34
CA ALA A 206 14.77 9.60 -22.47
C ALA A 206 16.00 8.76 -22.07
N ASP A 207 16.51 8.97 -20.85
CA ASP A 207 17.64 8.20 -20.31
C ASP A 207 17.29 6.72 -20.09
N TYR A 208 16.07 6.45 -19.58
CA TYR A 208 15.58 5.08 -19.48
C TYR A 208 15.55 4.39 -20.84
N ILE A 209 14.93 5.04 -21.85
CA ILE A 209 14.84 4.49 -23.21
C ILE A 209 16.24 4.29 -23.82
N ALA A 210 17.17 5.21 -23.59
CA ALA A 210 18.55 5.08 -24.07
C ALA A 210 19.26 3.88 -23.43
N HIS A 211 19.13 3.72 -22.12
CA HIS A 211 19.71 2.62 -21.37
C HIS A 211 19.16 1.25 -21.83
N GLU A 212 17.85 1.13 -21.98
CA GLU A 212 17.20 -0.10 -22.47
C GLU A 212 17.66 -0.45 -23.92
N LYS A 213 17.83 0.57 -24.78
CA LYS A 213 18.42 0.35 -26.13
C LYS A 213 19.82 -0.21 -26.08
N GLU A 214 20.68 0.25 -25.16
CA GLU A 214 22.04 -0.27 -24.95
C GLU A 214 22.00 -1.73 -24.48
N ILE A 215 21.14 -2.05 -23.52
CA ILE A 215 20.95 -3.41 -23.01
C ILE A 215 20.48 -4.33 -24.15
N LEU A 216 19.48 -3.93 -24.91
CA LEU A 216 18.94 -4.70 -26.03
C LEU A 216 19.97 -4.91 -27.14
N LEU A 217 20.77 -3.87 -27.44
CA LEU A 217 21.86 -3.99 -28.40
C LEU A 217 22.91 -5.00 -27.92
N ALA A 218 23.31 -4.93 -26.65
CA ALA A 218 24.26 -5.87 -26.05
C ALA A 218 23.73 -7.32 -26.11
N GLN A 219 22.44 -7.53 -25.81
CA GLN A 219 21.80 -8.84 -25.92
C GLN A 219 21.81 -9.37 -27.35
N ILE A 220 21.47 -8.53 -28.34
CA ILE A 220 21.50 -8.90 -29.78
C ILE A 220 22.92 -9.24 -30.22
N MET A 221 23.91 -8.45 -29.81
CA MET A 221 25.33 -8.70 -30.17
C MET A 221 25.91 -9.95 -29.55
N ASN A 222 25.39 -10.39 -28.41
CA ASN A 222 25.76 -11.64 -27.75
C ASN A 222 25.08 -12.88 -28.36
N ASP A 223 24.04 -12.70 -29.19
CA ASP A 223 23.40 -13.82 -29.90
C ASP A 223 24.12 -14.09 -31.25
N PRO A 224 24.68 -15.29 -31.47
CA PRO A 224 25.44 -15.59 -32.71
C PRO A 224 24.61 -15.48 -34.01
N LYS A 225 23.28 -15.60 -33.93
CA LYS A 225 22.40 -15.51 -35.10
C LYS A 225 21.90 -14.08 -35.32
N GLU A 226 21.64 -13.35 -34.24
CA GLU A 226 21.11 -11.98 -34.31
C GLU A 226 22.23 -10.97 -34.63
N SER A 227 23.45 -11.15 -34.10
CA SER A 227 24.59 -10.27 -34.31
C SER A 227 25.09 -10.19 -35.76
N GLN A 228 24.77 -11.18 -36.59
CA GLN A 228 25.16 -11.22 -38.01
C GLN A 228 24.14 -10.50 -38.92
N LYS A 229 23.03 -9.98 -38.36
CA LYS A 229 22.02 -9.26 -39.15
C LYS A 229 22.54 -7.88 -39.57
N PRO A 230 22.05 -7.33 -40.69
CA PRO A 230 22.38 -5.97 -41.10
C PRO A 230 21.97 -4.96 -40.00
N GLU A 231 22.75 -3.89 -39.83
CA GLU A 231 22.52 -2.87 -38.81
C GLU A 231 21.10 -2.31 -38.81
N LYS A 232 20.54 -2.04 -40.02
CA LYS A 232 19.13 -1.58 -40.14
C LYS A 232 18.12 -2.57 -39.55
N VAL A 233 18.38 -3.86 -39.66
CA VAL A 233 17.53 -4.91 -39.06
C VAL A 233 17.68 -4.93 -37.55
N ILE A 234 18.92 -4.81 -37.05
CA ILE A 234 19.19 -4.72 -35.60
C ILE A 234 18.46 -3.51 -35.01
N GLN A 235 18.55 -2.32 -35.61
CA GLN A 235 17.84 -1.14 -35.16
C GLN A 235 16.31 -1.33 -35.19
N GLY A 236 15.79 -1.99 -36.20
CA GLY A 236 14.36 -2.37 -36.26
C GLY A 236 13.94 -3.32 -35.14
N MET A 237 14.82 -4.28 -34.79
CA MET A 237 14.58 -5.22 -33.68
C MET A 237 14.57 -4.50 -32.32
N ILE A 238 15.53 -3.59 -32.10
CA ILE A 238 15.60 -2.78 -30.87
C ILE A 238 14.32 -1.94 -30.75
N SER A 239 13.96 -1.21 -31.79
CA SER A 239 12.73 -0.39 -31.79
C SER A 239 11.47 -1.23 -31.55
N GLY A 240 11.38 -2.43 -32.12
CA GLY A 240 10.26 -3.34 -31.90
C GLY A 240 10.17 -3.85 -30.47
N ARG A 241 11.33 -4.18 -29.85
CA ARG A 241 11.39 -4.62 -28.44
C ARG A 241 11.05 -3.48 -27.48
N ILE A 242 11.57 -2.27 -27.70
CA ILE A 242 11.21 -1.06 -26.93
C ILE A 242 9.70 -0.79 -27.03
N ASN A 243 9.13 -0.79 -28.23
CA ASN A 243 7.69 -0.57 -28.40
C ASN A 243 6.84 -1.65 -27.68
N LYS A 244 7.32 -2.88 -27.63
CA LYS A 244 6.65 -3.95 -26.87
C LYS A 244 6.73 -3.66 -25.38
N GLU A 245 7.89 -3.28 -24.87
CA GLU A 245 8.11 -2.93 -23.47
C GLU A 245 7.23 -1.75 -23.04
N MET A 246 7.17 -0.67 -23.85
CA MET A 246 6.29 0.47 -23.57
C MET A 246 4.83 0.04 -23.40
N LYS A 247 4.35 -0.91 -24.24
CA LYS A 247 3.01 -1.47 -24.11
C LYS A 247 2.80 -2.32 -22.85
N GLU A 248 3.85 -2.78 -22.22
CA GLU A 248 3.77 -3.54 -20.98
C GLU A 248 3.82 -2.63 -19.75
N ILE A 249 4.70 -1.59 -19.77
CA ILE A 249 4.94 -0.72 -18.61
C ILE A 249 4.05 0.53 -18.57
N CYS A 250 3.51 0.99 -19.69
CA CYS A 250 2.65 2.17 -19.77
C CYS A 250 1.16 1.77 -19.77
N LEU A 251 0.41 2.20 -18.75
CA LEU A 251 -0.98 1.83 -18.52
C LEU A 251 -1.87 2.07 -19.75
N LEU A 252 -1.77 3.26 -20.36
CA LEU A 252 -2.63 3.64 -21.48
C LEU A 252 -2.38 2.79 -22.73
N ASP A 253 -1.16 2.25 -22.90
CA ASP A 253 -0.76 1.41 -24.03
C ASP A 253 -1.01 -0.09 -23.82
N GLN A 254 -1.24 -0.50 -22.55
CA GLN A 254 -1.58 -1.88 -22.24
C GLN A 254 -2.87 -2.29 -22.95
N VAL A 255 -2.94 -3.56 -23.34
CA VAL A 255 -4.20 -4.16 -23.77
C VAL A 255 -5.14 -4.24 -22.58
N TYR A 256 -6.35 -3.71 -22.73
CA TYR A 256 -7.36 -3.75 -21.68
C TYR A 256 -7.77 -5.20 -21.38
N VAL A 257 -7.67 -5.61 -20.11
CA VAL A 257 -7.87 -7.03 -19.71
C VAL A 257 -9.26 -7.57 -20.01
N LYS A 258 -10.27 -6.69 -20.14
CA LYS A 258 -11.65 -7.06 -20.50
C LYS A 258 -11.98 -6.75 -21.96
N ALA A 259 -10.99 -6.47 -22.82
CA ALA A 259 -11.19 -6.21 -24.21
C ALA A 259 -11.75 -7.48 -24.91
N GLU A 260 -12.93 -7.38 -25.52
CA GLU A 260 -13.57 -8.49 -26.24
C GLU A 260 -12.75 -8.95 -27.45
N ASP A 261 -12.09 -8.02 -28.12
CA ASP A 261 -11.24 -8.28 -29.30
C ASP A 261 -9.78 -8.68 -28.93
N GLY A 262 -9.43 -8.65 -27.64
CA GLY A 262 -8.07 -8.89 -27.14
C GLY A 262 -7.01 -7.91 -27.65
N LYS A 263 -7.42 -6.74 -28.19
CA LYS A 263 -6.51 -5.77 -28.82
C LYS A 263 -6.77 -4.32 -28.40
N GLN A 264 -7.95 -4.01 -27.86
CA GLN A 264 -8.31 -2.67 -27.41
C GLN A 264 -7.33 -2.24 -26.32
N SER A 265 -6.67 -1.08 -26.48
CA SER A 265 -5.84 -0.50 -25.43
C SER A 265 -6.70 0.17 -24.34
N VAL A 266 -6.10 0.38 -23.16
CA VAL A 266 -6.73 1.16 -22.09
C VAL A 266 -7.11 2.56 -22.60
N ALA A 267 -6.21 3.25 -23.31
CA ALA A 267 -6.50 4.57 -23.89
C ALA A 267 -7.75 4.55 -24.79
N LYS A 268 -7.88 3.53 -25.65
CA LYS A 268 -9.05 3.39 -26.53
C LYS A 268 -10.33 3.10 -25.74
N TYR A 269 -10.25 2.31 -24.68
CA TYR A 269 -11.38 2.05 -23.78
C TYR A 269 -11.87 3.34 -23.12
N LEU A 270 -10.96 4.20 -22.62
CA LEU A 270 -11.29 5.50 -22.05
C LEU A 270 -11.98 6.42 -23.07
N ASP A 271 -11.43 6.50 -24.29
CA ASP A 271 -11.98 7.32 -25.38
C ASP A 271 -13.41 6.87 -25.77
N GLU A 272 -13.66 5.57 -25.85
CA GLU A 272 -14.98 5.01 -26.14
C GLU A 272 -16.00 5.33 -25.04
N VAL A 273 -15.62 5.18 -23.75
CA VAL A 273 -16.49 5.54 -22.64
C VAL A 273 -16.74 7.05 -22.59
N GLY A 274 -15.72 7.86 -22.84
CA GLY A 274 -15.84 9.31 -22.91
C GLY A 274 -16.81 9.75 -24.00
N LYS A 275 -16.66 9.24 -25.20
CA LYS A 275 -17.57 9.51 -26.35
C LYS A 275 -19.00 9.09 -26.05
N ALA A 276 -19.19 7.92 -25.45
CA ALA A 276 -20.53 7.43 -25.09
C ALA A 276 -21.23 8.30 -24.03
N ASN A 277 -20.47 9.03 -23.22
CA ASN A 277 -20.97 9.89 -22.16
C ASN A 277 -20.85 11.40 -22.47
N GLY A 278 -20.44 11.75 -23.71
CA GLY A 278 -20.32 13.15 -24.17
C GLY A 278 -19.26 13.97 -23.44
N THR A 279 -18.20 13.33 -22.98
CA THR A 279 -17.12 13.97 -22.22
C THR A 279 -15.75 13.49 -22.68
N THR A 280 -14.71 14.20 -22.25
CA THR A 280 -13.32 13.73 -22.33
C THR A 280 -12.93 13.14 -20.99
N ILE A 281 -12.24 12.01 -21.01
CA ILE A 281 -11.73 11.35 -19.80
C ILE A 281 -10.22 11.28 -19.90
N THR A 282 -9.53 11.84 -18.91
CA THR A 282 -8.07 11.81 -18.79
C THR A 282 -7.66 11.12 -17.50
N LEU A 283 -6.81 10.12 -17.60
CA LEU A 283 -6.11 9.57 -16.42
C LEU A 283 -4.84 10.39 -16.21
N LYS A 284 -4.78 11.12 -15.10
CA LYS A 284 -3.61 11.94 -14.76
C LYS A 284 -2.48 11.11 -14.18
N LYS A 285 -2.81 10.25 -13.22
CA LYS A 285 -1.86 9.37 -12.54
C LYS A 285 -2.59 8.25 -11.82
N PHE A 286 -1.82 7.29 -11.36
CA PHE A 286 -2.29 6.28 -10.42
C PHE A 286 -1.29 6.09 -9.29
N VAL A 287 -1.76 5.49 -8.20
CA VAL A 287 -0.93 4.98 -7.10
C VAL A 287 -1.28 3.52 -6.91
N ARG A 288 -0.28 2.66 -6.85
CA ARG A 288 -0.44 1.23 -6.56
C ARG A 288 0.51 0.85 -5.44
N PHE A 289 -0.06 0.33 -4.34
CA PHE A 289 0.72 -0.31 -3.28
C PHE A 289 0.39 -1.79 -3.26
N GLU A 290 1.42 -2.61 -3.14
CA GLU A 290 1.30 -4.04 -2.84
C GLU A 290 1.97 -4.30 -1.49
N THR A 291 1.28 -4.99 -0.60
CA THR A 291 1.77 -5.29 0.75
C THR A 291 3.08 -6.06 0.68
N GLY A 292 4.10 -5.55 1.35
CA GLY A 292 5.42 -6.18 1.43
C GLY A 292 6.25 -6.09 0.14
N GLU A 293 5.82 -5.31 -0.85
CA GLU A 293 6.57 -5.13 -2.10
C GLU A 293 7.98 -4.60 -1.83
N GLY A 294 9.01 -5.31 -2.35
CA GLY A 294 10.41 -4.95 -2.16
C GLY A 294 10.98 -5.25 -0.76
N LEU A 295 10.20 -5.83 0.15
CA LEU A 295 10.71 -6.32 1.44
C LEU A 295 11.17 -7.78 1.30
N GLU A 296 12.27 -8.12 2.01
CA GLU A 296 12.67 -9.52 2.15
C GLU A 296 11.55 -10.28 2.88
N LYS A 297 11.06 -11.35 2.27
CA LYS A 297 10.14 -12.27 2.91
C LYS A 297 10.96 -13.32 3.68
N LYS A 298 10.52 -13.64 4.90
CA LYS A 298 11.03 -14.82 5.59
C LYS A 298 10.76 -16.04 4.69
N ASN A 299 11.83 -16.71 4.25
CA ASN A 299 11.69 -18.06 3.69
C ASN A 299 11.32 -18.98 4.85
N GLU A 300 10.05 -19.17 5.10
CA GLU A 300 9.57 -20.19 6.01
C GLU A 300 9.75 -21.54 5.31
N ASP A 301 10.89 -22.17 5.50
CA ASP A 301 11.03 -23.59 5.22
C ASP A 301 10.36 -24.37 6.36
N PHE A 302 9.05 -24.51 6.24
CA PHE A 302 8.22 -25.21 7.21
C PHE A 302 8.73 -26.62 7.49
N ALA A 303 9.34 -27.29 6.51
CA ALA A 303 9.93 -28.61 6.67
C ALA A 303 11.20 -28.56 7.55
N ALA A 304 12.02 -27.52 7.40
CA ALA A 304 13.20 -27.31 8.24
C ALA A 304 12.82 -26.90 9.67
N GLU A 305 11.78 -26.07 9.87
CA GLU A 305 11.28 -25.71 11.21
C GLU A 305 10.69 -26.92 11.96
N VAL A 306 9.89 -27.73 11.28
CA VAL A 306 9.36 -28.98 11.86
C VAL A 306 10.48 -29.95 12.19
N ALA A 307 11.47 -30.11 11.31
CA ALA A 307 12.63 -30.98 11.57
C ALA A 307 13.48 -30.46 12.76
N ALA A 308 13.64 -29.15 12.91
CA ALA A 308 14.33 -28.55 14.05
C ALA A 308 13.59 -28.77 15.38
N GLN A 309 12.25 -28.67 15.37
CA GLN A 309 11.42 -28.93 16.56
C GLN A 309 11.35 -30.43 16.92
N MET A 310 11.43 -31.33 15.94
CA MET A 310 11.48 -32.77 16.20
C MET A 310 12.81 -33.27 16.73
N ASN A 311 13.89 -32.49 16.55
CA ASN A 311 15.26 -32.80 17.00
C ASN A 311 15.70 -32.02 18.24
N ALA A 312 14.83 -31.20 18.83
CA ALA A 312 15.07 -30.43 20.06
C ALA A 312 14.35 -31.10 21.24
#